data_4d130ac776255e930981f37ce9c08423
#
_entry.id   4d130ac776255e930981f37ce9c08423
#
_cell.length_a   1.000
_cell.length_b   1.000
_cell.length_c   1.000
_cell.angle_alpha   90.00
_cell.angle_beta   90.00
_cell.angle_gamma   90.00
#
_symmetry.space_group_name_H-M   'P 1'
#
loop_
_entity.id
_entity.type
_entity.pdbx_description
1 polymer ?
#
loop_
_entity_poly.entity_id
_entity_poly.type
_entity_poly.pdbx_seq_one_letter_code
_entity_poly.pdbx_strand_id
1 'polypeptide(L)'
;MAITGLAHAELRVPDLSAAVVFHRDVLGLVELERTPETIYLGCGADGYYDLALVEGGTGVAHFAFQVEDETDLAHYAQLLRERDINVTERTDAEPGEARAIRFTLSSGHVMELVLLRPEPTRRYTYPHPAAPAVDRSRGIAPRDVDHITLRTTDVEGLTSFLAQTLSFHLVDIRRSADGPWRGAWLHVSDQHHDLAILRGQSGETLDHLAWTVDGIEHMKRAADLLAHAGIPIEVGPGRHSIGGNLFTYFWTPDGNRYELSAEMARVLNRRAAPTMWGDAPG
;
A
#
# COMPACT_ATOMS: atom_id res chain seq x y z
N MET A 1 16.45 -6.39 12.66
CA MET A 1 15.96 -5.08 12.23
C MET A 1 15.00 -5.32 11.10
N ALA A 2 13.72 -5.08 11.34
CA ALA A 2 12.69 -5.48 10.40
C ALA A 2 11.69 -4.34 10.16
N ILE A 3 11.53 -4.02 8.87
CA ILE A 3 10.29 -3.44 8.35
C ILE A 3 9.36 -4.63 8.12
N THR A 4 8.12 -4.56 8.58
CA THR A 4 7.23 -5.74 8.69
C THR A 4 6.13 -5.79 7.63
N GLY A 5 5.73 -4.65 7.08
CA GLY A 5 4.69 -4.57 6.05
C GLY A 5 4.26 -3.14 5.77
N LEU A 6 3.41 -2.97 4.77
CA LEU A 6 2.74 -1.70 4.51
C LEU A 6 1.76 -1.42 5.66
N ALA A 7 1.85 -0.24 6.26
CA ALA A 7 0.97 0.14 7.37
C ALA A 7 -0.24 0.94 6.87
N HIS A 8 0.00 1.96 6.05
CA HIS A 8 -1.05 2.82 5.52
C HIS A 8 -0.57 3.65 4.33
N ALA A 9 -1.52 4.27 3.64
CA ALA A 9 -1.25 5.32 2.65
C ALA A 9 -2.13 6.54 2.92
N GLU A 10 -1.60 7.75 2.70
CA GLU A 10 -2.36 8.99 2.64
C GLU A 10 -2.54 9.41 1.18
N LEU A 11 -3.79 9.49 0.73
CA LEU A 11 -4.11 9.88 -0.64
C LEU A 11 -4.72 11.28 -0.69
N ARG A 12 -4.31 12.04 -1.70
CA ARG A 12 -4.94 13.31 -2.05
C ARG A 12 -6.22 13.05 -2.80
N VAL A 13 -7.26 13.82 -2.47
CA VAL A 13 -8.57 13.80 -3.13
C VAL A 13 -9.00 15.21 -3.46
N PRO A 14 -9.77 15.44 -4.55
CA PRO A 14 -10.24 16.78 -4.90
C PRO A 14 -11.27 17.34 -3.95
N ASP A 15 -12.11 16.47 -3.35
CA ASP A 15 -13.19 16.80 -2.43
C ASP A 15 -13.24 15.71 -1.34
N LEU A 16 -12.83 16.08 -0.13
CA LEU A 16 -12.75 15.18 1.01
C LEU A 16 -14.12 14.63 1.44
N SER A 17 -15.17 15.45 1.34
CA SER A 17 -16.52 15.06 1.72
C SER A 17 -17.12 14.04 0.74
N ALA A 18 -16.89 14.22 -0.55
CA ALA A 18 -17.33 13.28 -1.57
C ALA A 18 -16.51 11.97 -1.51
N ALA A 19 -15.19 12.07 -1.34
CA ALA A 19 -14.31 10.91 -1.28
C ALA A 19 -14.66 9.98 -0.11
N VAL A 20 -14.93 10.53 1.09
CA VAL A 20 -15.28 9.71 2.25
C VAL A 20 -16.54 8.89 2.04
N VAL A 21 -17.52 9.41 1.30
CA VAL A 21 -18.78 8.69 1.00
C VAL A 21 -18.48 7.42 0.18
N PHE A 22 -17.65 7.55 -0.86
CA PHE A 22 -17.24 6.39 -1.67
C PHE A 22 -16.48 5.35 -0.83
N HIS A 23 -15.48 5.78 -0.06
CA HIS A 23 -14.64 4.88 0.71
C HIS A 23 -15.41 4.16 1.82
N ARG A 24 -16.37 4.83 2.45
CA ARG A 24 -17.22 4.24 3.48
C ARG A 24 -18.33 3.35 2.89
N ASP A 25 -19.07 3.84 1.90
CA ASP A 25 -20.34 3.21 1.47
C ASP A 25 -20.14 2.22 0.32
N VAL A 26 -19.13 2.40 -0.54
CA VAL A 26 -18.84 1.51 -1.67
C VAL A 26 -17.65 0.61 -1.36
N LEU A 27 -16.50 1.17 -0.96
CA LEU A 27 -15.35 0.36 -0.58
C LEU A 27 -15.57 -0.36 0.75
N GLY A 28 -16.31 0.25 1.68
CA GLY A 28 -16.69 -0.40 2.96
C GLY A 28 -15.68 -0.22 4.07
N LEU A 29 -14.86 0.84 4.00
CA LEU A 29 -13.95 1.22 5.07
C LEU A 29 -14.70 1.88 6.23
N VAL A 30 -14.09 1.83 7.39
CA VAL A 30 -14.61 2.41 8.63
C VAL A 30 -13.86 3.67 8.96
N GLU A 31 -14.58 4.74 9.23
CA GLU A 31 -13.98 5.97 9.75
C GLU A 31 -13.57 5.76 11.21
N LEU A 32 -12.29 5.87 11.49
CA LEU A 32 -11.70 5.71 12.81
C LEU A 32 -11.51 7.04 13.52
N GLU A 33 -11.03 8.04 12.78
CA GLU A 33 -10.78 9.37 13.31
C GLU A 33 -10.92 10.42 12.20
N ARG A 34 -11.16 11.68 12.61
CA ARG A 34 -11.27 12.82 11.69
C ARG A 34 -10.69 14.07 12.33
N THR A 35 -9.87 14.77 11.55
CA THR A 35 -9.48 16.17 11.81
C THR A 35 -10.16 17.10 10.80
N PRO A 36 -10.01 18.42 10.89
CA PRO A 36 -10.50 19.33 9.83
C PRO A 36 -9.87 19.06 8.45
N GLU A 37 -8.63 18.56 8.40
CA GLU A 37 -7.85 18.40 7.18
C GLU A 37 -7.78 16.94 6.69
N THR A 38 -7.96 15.96 7.59
CA THR A 38 -7.69 14.54 7.29
C THR A 38 -8.79 13.64 7.83
N ILE A 39 -9.17 12.61 7.05
CA ILE A 39 -10.05 11.54 7.49
C ILE A 39 -9.28 10.22 7.46
N TYR A 40 -9.26 9.52 8.60
CA TYR A 40 -8.57 8.25 8.80
C TYR A 40 -9.55 7.09 8.74
N LEU A 41 -9.30 6.17 7.82
CA LEU A 41 -10.19 5.05 7.48
C LEU A 41 -9.44 3.72 7.62
N GLY A 42 -10.09 2.72 8.17
CA GLY A 42 -9.52 1.37 8.31
C GLY A 42 -10.42 0.30 7.72
N CYS A 43 -9.86 -0.86 7.43
CA CYS A 43 -10.60 -2.05 7.02
C CYS A 43 -11.41 -2.67 8.17
N GLY A 44 -11.20 -2.20 9.40
CA GLY A 44 -11.88 -2.70 10.60
C GLY A 44 -11.39 -4.08 11.05
N ALA A 45 -10.22 -4.51 10.59
CA ALA A 45 -9.56 -5.73 11.06
C ALA A 45 -8.89 -5.52 12.43
N ASP A 46 -8.47 -4.30 12.67
CA ASP A 46 -7.84 -3.84 13.91
C ASP A 46 -8.21 -2.37 14.19
N GLY A 47 -7.53 -1.75 15.14
CA GLY A 47 -7.76 -0.34 15.52
C GLY A 47 -6.90 0.66 14.75
N TYR A 48 -6.10 0.21 13.78
CA TYR A 48 -5.26 1.09 12.96
C TYR A 48 -5.98 1.50 11.68
N TYR A 49 -5.58 2.65 11.14
CA TYR A 49 -6.06 3.07 9.84
C TYR A 49 -5.16 2.53 8.72
N ASP A 50 -5.78 2.23 7.58
CA ASP A 50 -5.11 1.76 6.37
C ASP A 50 -5.02 2.87 5.32
N LEU A 51 -5.92 3.85 5.41
CA LEU A 51 -6.04 4.95 4.47
C LEU A 51 -6.32 6.26 5.19
N ALA A 52 -5.52 7.28 4.90
CA ALA A 52 -5.86 8.66 5.20
C ALA A 52 -6.24 9.41 3.92
N LEU A 53 -7.22 10.30 3.99
CA LEU A 53 -7.64 11.16 2.89
C LEU A 53 -7.42 12.62 3.25
N VAL A 54 -6.78 13.38 2.32
CA VAL A 54 -6.53 14.82 2.44
C VAL A 54 -6.93 15.54 1.16
N GLU A 55 -7.37 16.80 1.25
CA GLU A 55 -7.61 17.60 0.05
C GLU A 55 -6.29 17.95 -0.66
N GLY A 56 -6.31 18.01 -2.00
CA GLY A 56 -5.12 18.43 -2.76
C GLY A 56 -4.93 17.74 -4.10
N GLY A 57 -5.99 17.41 -4.81
CA GLY A 57 -5.91 16.78 -6.13
C GLY A 57 -5.97 15.25 -6.06
N THR A 58 -5.02 14.53 -6.65
CA THR A 58 -4.96 13.06 -6.67
C THR A 58 -3.56 12.55 -6.38
N GLY A 59 -3.44 11.25 -6.15
CA GLY A 59 -2.16 10.57 -5.91
C GLY A 59 -1.81 10.47 -4.42
N VAL A 60 -0.64 9.89 -4.16
CA VAL A 60 -0.16 9.64 -2.80
C VAL A 60 0.47 10.89 -2.19
N ALA A 61 0.05 11.29 -1.01
CA ALA A 61 0.71 12.33 -0.22
C ALA A 61 1.90 11.75 0.54
N HIS A 62 1.69 10.61 1.21
CA HIS A 62 2.73 9.75 1.74
C HIS A 62 2.23 8.31 1.87
N PHE A 63 3.14 7.39 2.12
CA PHE A 63 2.83 6.02 2.50
C PHE A 63 3.80 5.54 3.57
N ALA A 64 3.36 4.63 4.42
CA ALA A 64 4.10 4.20 5.59
C ALA A 64 4.31 2.69 5.62
N PHE A 65 5.49 2.30 6.06
CA PHE A 65 5.82 0.92 6.39
C PHE A 65 6.07 0.78 7.88
N GLN A 66 5.51 -0.26 8.48
CA GLN A 66 5.66 -0.54 9.91
C GLN A 66 7.05 -1.09 10.23
N VAL A 67 7.66 -0.62 11.32
CA VAL A 67 8.84 -1.22 11.95
C VAL A 67 8.46 -1.98 13.22
N GLU A 68 9.28 -2.95 13.60
CA GLU A 68 8.99 -3.83 14.73
C GLU A 68 9.16 -3.12 16.08
N ASP A 69 10.20 -2.31 16.21
CA ASP A 69 10.51 -1.63 17.47
C ASP A 69 11.22 -0.27 17.27
N GLU A 70 11.45 0.43 18.39
CA GLU A 70 12.08 1.74 18.42
C GLU A 70 13.57 1.70 18.00
N THR A 71 14.25 0.58 18.22
CA THR A 71 15.65 0.40 17.82
C THR A 71 15.77 0.33 16.30
N ASP A 72 14.81 -0.31 15.65
CA ASP A 72 14.72 -0.37 14.19
C ASP A 72 14.47 1.03 13.61
N LEU A 73 13.54 1.79 14.20
CA LEU A 73 13.25 3.16 13.76
C LEU A 73 14.50 4.06 13.85
N ALA A 74 15.21 4.00 14.98
CA ALA A 74 16.43 4.77 15.21
C ALA A 74 17.56 4.37 14.23
N HIS A 75 17.69 3.06 13.96
CA HIS A 75 18.66 2.55 13.00
C HIS A 75 18.42 3.09 11.58
N TYR A 76 17.18 3.00 11.08
CA TYR A 76 16.86 3.52 9.75
C TYR A 76 16.99 5.04 9.68
N ALA A 77 16.64 5.77 10.74
CA ALA A 77 16.87 7.20 10.80
C ALA A 77 18.36 7.56 10.66
N GLN A 78 19.24 6.79 11.32
CA GLN A 78 20.69 6.97 11.20
C GLN A 78 21.17 6.64 9.78
N LEU A 79 20.79 5.51 9.21
CA LEU A 79 21.18 5.09 7.85
C LEU A 79 20.77 6.12 6.78
N LEU A 80 19.60 6.72 6.92
CA LEU A 80 19.11 7.76 6.02
C LEU A 80 19.95 9.04 6.13
N ARG A 81 20.26 9.48 7.36
CA ARG A 81 21.12 10.66 7.60
C ARG A 81 22.54 10.48 7.09
N GLU A 82 23.10 9.28 7.21
CA GLU A 82 24.43 8.92 6.66
C GLU A 82 24.47 8.99 5.13
N ARG A 83 23.30 9.05 4.47
CA ARG A 83 23.14 9.24 3.01
C ARG A 83 22.66 10.63 2.63
N ASP A 84 22.82 11.59 3.54
CA ASP A 84 22.38 12.98 3.36
C ASP A 84 20.88 13.13 3.07
N ILE A 85 20.05 12.16 3.49
CA ILE A 85 18.60 12.25 3.37
C ILE A 85 18.04 12.94 4.61
N ASN A 86 17.27 14.00 4.37
CA ASN A 86 16.59 14.71 5.45
C ASN A 86 15.50 13.84 6.07
N VAL A 87 15.56 13.66 7.38
CA VAL A 87 14.62 12.83 8.16
C VAL A 87 13.88 13.71 9.15
N THR A 88 12.56 13.74 9.04
CA THR A 88 11.66 14.39 10.01
C THR A 88 11.15 13.35 10.99
N GLU A 89 11.50 13.50 12.26
CA GLU A 89 10.95 12.66 13.34
C GLU A 89 9.58 13.17 13.75
N ARG A 90 8.68 12.24 14.01
CA ARG A 90 7.29 12.48 14.43
C ARG A 90 6.99 11.66 15.67
N THR A 91 6.16 12.20 16.53
CA THR A 91 5.69 11.52 17.73
C THR A 91 4.22 11.84 17.91
N ASP A 92 3.38 10.83 18.03
CA ASP A 92 1.94 11.02 18.27
C ASP A 92 1.25 11.88 17.19
N ALA A 93 1.72 11.77 15.95
CA ALA A 93 1.32 12.70 14.90
C ALA A 93 0.06 12.25 14.16
N GLU A 94 -0.17 10.94 14.10
CA GLU A 94 -1.31 10.34 13.42
C GLU A 94 -1.93 9.24 14.30
N PRO A 95 -3.21 8.86 14.09
CA PRO A 95 -3.89 7.88 14.94
C PRO A 95 -3.15 6.53 15.00
N GLY A 96 -2.92 6.02 16.19
CA GLY A 96 -2.23 4.74 16.40
C GLY A 96 -0.71 4.80 16.31
N GLU A 97 -0.10 5.89 15.85
CA GLU A 97 1.36 6.06 15.86
C GLU A 97 1.91 6.27 17.26
N ALA A 98 3.00 5.57 17.58
CA ALA A 98 3.83 5.93 18.73
C ALA A 98 4.93 6.91 18.29
N ARG A 99 5.68 6.53 17.26
CA ARG A 99 6.75 7.34 16.64
C ARG A 99 6.86 7.01 15.16
N ALA A 100 7.31 7.98 14.37
CA ALA A 100 7.61 7.79 12.96
C ALA A 100 8.81 8.61 12.50
N ILE A 101 9.38 8.22 11.37
CA ILE A 101 10.34 9.01 10.60
C ILE A 101 9.83 9.16 9.17
N ARG A 102 9.79 10.40 8.69
CA ARG A 102 9.32 10.74 7.35
C ARG A 102 10.46 11.32 6.53
N PHE A 103 10.59 10.89 5.28
CA PHE A 103 11.64 11.31 4.36
C PHE A 103 11.15 11.24 2.90
N THR A 104 11.87 11.91 2.01
CA THR A 104 11.55 11.93 0.58
C THR A 104 12.49 11.01 -0.19
N LEU A 105 11.93 10.12 -0.98
CA LEU A 105 12.66 9.25 -1.91
C LEU A 105 13.19 10.04 -3.11
N SER A 106 14.21 9.51 -3.81
CA SER A 106 14.75 10.13 -5.04
C SER A 106 13.72 10.32 -6.15
N SER A 107 12.63 9.55 -6.12
CA SER A 107 11.49 9.68 -7.00
C SER A 107 10.52 10.82 -6.65
N GLY A 108 10.76 11.53 -5.55
CA GLY A 108 9.87 12.57 -5.03
C GLY A 108 8.78 12.08 -4.07
N HIS A 109 8.50 10.78 -4.03
CA HIS A 109 7.51 10.24 -3.11
C HIS A 109 7.94 10.41 -1.65
N VAL A 110 6.98 10.71 -0.79
CA VAL A 110 7.21 10.79 0.65
C VAL A 110 6.91 9.42 1.27
N MET A 111 7.92 8.87 1.92
CA MET A 111 7.84 7.59 2.63
C MET A 111 7.99 7.82 4.13
N GLU A 112 7.30 7.00 4.88
CA GLU A 112 7.37 6.97 6.33
C GLU A 112 7.72 5.57 6.83
N LEU A 113 8.52 5.50 7.89
CA LEU A 113 8.64 4.31 8.72
C LEU A 113 7.97 4.60 10.05
N VAL A 114 7.03 3.77 10.45
CA VAL A 114 6.14 3.99 11.59
C VAL A 114 6.26 2.88 12.62
N LEU A 115 6.38 3.26 13.87
CA LEU A 115 6.19 2.39 15.02
C LEU A 115 4.77 2.60 15.54
N LEU A 116 3.93 1.60 15.41
CA LEU A 116 2.56 1.64 15.90
C LEU A 116 2.51 1.34 17.40
N ARG A 117 1.55 1.94 18.12
CA ARG A 117 1.29 1.59 19.50
C ARG A 117 0.77 0.16 19.58
N PRO A 118 1.19 -0.63 20.57
CA PRO A 118 0.65 -1.97 20.73
C PRO A 118 -0.87 -1.92 20.93
N GLU A 119 -1.59 -2.68 20.15
CA GLU A 119 -3.03 -2.90 20.36
C GLU A 119 -3.23 -4.11 21.29
N PRO A 120 -3.64 -3.90 22.54
CA PRO A 120 -3.68 -4.99 23.55
C PRO A 120 -4.70 -6.09 23.22
N THR A 121 -5.66 -5.80 22.35
CA THR A 121 -6.76 -6.70 22.02
C THR A 121 -6.53 -7.50 20.74
N ARG A 122 -5.54 -7.14 19.91
CA ARG A 122 -5.26 -7.83 18.65
C ARG A 122 -4.55 -9.17 18.92
N ARG A 123 -5.31 -10.26 18.79
CA ARG A 123 -4.79 -11.63 18.93
C ARG A 123 -4.65 -12.38 17.60
N TYR A 124 -5.28 -11.88 16.55
CA TYR A 124 -5.40 -12.58 15.28
C TYR A 124 -5.19 -11.63 14.11
N THR A 125 -4.67 -12.13 12.99
CA THR A 125 -4.51 -11.39 11.73
C THR A 125 -5.85 -11.10 11.03
N TYR A 126 -6.94 -11.73 11.49
CA TYR A 126 -8.29 -11.49 10.99
C TYR A 126 -9.23 -11.17 12.14
N PRO A 127 -10.29 -10.40 11.91
CA PRO A 127 -11.34 -10.25 12.90
C PRO A 127 -11.83 -11.63 13.30
N HIS A 128 -11.77 -11.93 14.57
CA HIS A 128 -12.38 -13.16 15.08
C HIS A 128 -13.90 -13.09 14.84
N PRO A 129 -14.58 -14.17 14.41
CA PRO A 129 -16.02 -14.14 14.15
C PRO A 129 -16.87 -13.68 15.33
N ALA A 130 -16.34 -13.82 16.55
CA ALA A 130 -16.96 -13.34 17.78
C ALA A 130 -16.45 -11.97 18.27
N ALA A 131 -15.48 -11.36 17.60
CA ALA A 131 -15.12 -9.98 17.91
C ALA A 131 -16.31 -9.08 17.57
N PRO A 132 -16.60 -8.01 18.35
CA PRO A 132 -17.55 -6.99 17.95
C PRO A 132 -17.00 -6.35 16.68
N ALA A 133 -17.35 -6.95 15.58
CA ALA A 133 -16.86 -6.53 14.31
C ALA A 133 -17.47 -5.18 13.99
N VAL A 134 -16.67 -4.30 13.52
CA VAL A 134 -17.06 -3.29 12.56
C VAL A 134 -18.02 -3.95 11.57
N ASP A 135 -19.12 -3.31 11.27
CA ASP A 135 -20.12 -3.83 10.32
C ASP A 135 -19.49 -3.97 8.93
N ARG A 136 -18.96 -5.16 8.66
CA ARG A 136 -18.38 -5.54 7.36
C ARG A 136 -19.46 -5.97 6.35
N SER A 137 -20.72 -5.79 6.64
CA SER A 137 -21.82 -6.05 5.72
C SER A 137 -21.95 -4.97 4.65
N ARG A 138 -21.33 -3.84 4.83
CA ARG A 138 -21.37 -2.71 3.89
C ARG A 138 -20.24 -2.77 2.88
N GLY A 139 -20.54 -2.37 1.65
CA GLY A 139 -19.57 -2.18 0.59
C GLY A 139 -18.79 -3.46 0.23
N ILE A 140 -17.64 -3.27 -0.38
CA ILE A 140 -16.69 -4.33 -0.74
C ILE A 140 -16.11 -4.95 0.53
N ALA A 141 -15.76 -4.12 1.51
CA ALA A 141 -15.17 -4.51 2.79
C ALA A 141 -13.87 -5.32 2.63
N PRO A 142 -12.80 -4.72 2.08
CA PRO A 142 -11.50 -5.37 2.01
C PRO A 142 -11.00 -5.73 3.41
N ARG A 143 -10.04 -6.65 3.49
CA ARG A 143 -9.51 -7.12 4.77
C ARG A 143 -8.38 -6.26 5.29
N ASP A 144 -7.59 -5.70 4.37
CA ASP A 144 -6.37 -4.97 4.68
C ASP A 144 -5.93 -4.18 3.44
N VAL A 145 -5.02 -3.22 3.62
CA VAL A 145 -4.22 -2.71 2.52
C VAL A 145 -3.21 -3.78 2.10
N ASP A 146 -3.12 -4.06 0.79
CA ASP A 146 -2.30 -5.17 0.28
C ASP A 146 -0.89 -4.70 -0.07
N HIS A 147 -0.79 -3.80 -1.01
CA HIS A 147 0.47 -3.23 -1.49
C HIS A 147 0.25 -1.86 -2.13
N ILE A 148 1.35 -1.14 -2.33
CA ILE A 148 1.35 0.11 -3.08
C ILE A 148 2.23 -0.01 -4.32
N THR A 149 1.79 0.54 -5.45
CA THR A 149 2.57 0.59 -6.69
C THR A 149 2.85 2.03 -7.08
N LEU A 150 4.12 2.35 -7.22
CA LEU A 150 4.64 3.68 -7.54
C LEU A 150 5.14 3.75 -8.98
N ARG A 151 5.09 4.94 -9.59
CA ARG A 151 5.75 5.22 -10.87
C ARG A 151 6.94 6.14 -10.69
N THR A 152 8.04 5.81 -11.36
CA THR A 152 9.25 6.64 -11.40
C THR A 152 9.95 6.52 -12.75
N THR A 153 10.75 7.51 -13.11
CA THR A 153 11.65 7.42 -14.27
C THR A 153 12.87 6.56 -14.02
N ASP A 154 13.26 6.36 -12.75
CA ASP A 154 14.42 5.57 -12.32
C ASP A 154 14.00 4.40 -11.43
N VAL A 155 13.56 3.31 -12.05
CA VAL A 155 13.18 2.08 -11.35
C VAL A 155 14.38 1.42 -10.68
N GLU A 156 15.52 1.38 -11.36
CA GLU A 156 16.74 0.70 -10.88
C GLU A 156 17.35 1.41 -9.67
N GLY A 157 17.47 2.74 -9.73
CA GLY A 157 18.02 3.53 -8.63
C GLY A 157 17.14 3.46 -7.39
N LEU A 158 15.82 3.62 -7.55
CA LEU A 158 14.89 3.51 -6.43
C LEU A 158 14.90 2.11 -5.81
N THR A 159 14.88 1.05 -6.65
CA THR A 159 14.97 -0.33 -6.18
C THR A 159 16.25 -0.60 -5.41
N SER A 160 17.40 -0.12 -5.93
CA SER A 160 18.70 -0.28 -5.27
C SER A 160 18.73 0.43 -3.92
N PHE A 161 18.17 1.63 -3.83
CA PHE A 161 18.07 2.37 -2.58
C PHE A 161 17.22 1.59 -1.54
N LEU A 162 16.03 1.15 -1.91
CA LEU A 162 15.15 0.41 -1.00
C LEU A 162 15.80 -0.89 -0.51
N ALA A 163 16.45 -1.63 -1.41
CA ALA A 163 17.11 -2.88 -1.05
C ALA A 163 18.35 -2.69 -0.16
N GLN A 164 19.19 -1.70 -0.46
CA GLN A 164 20.47 -1.50 0.23
C GLN A 164 20.34 -0.68 1.51
N THR A 165 19.33 0.18 1.62
CA THR A 165 19.16 1.09 2.76
C THR A 165 18.04 0.64 3.70
N LEU A 166 16.92 0.18 3.15
CA LEU A 166 15.71 -0.14 3.90
C LEU A 166 15.42 -1.65 3.95
N SER A 167 16.38 -2.48 3.52
CA SER A 167 16.29 -3.95 3.61
C SER A 167 15.08 -4.57 2.90
N PHE A 168 14.54 -3.90 1.87
CA PHE A 168 13.55 -4.52 0.99
C PHE A 168 14.19 -5.63 0.17
N HIS A 169 13.47 -6.72 -0.01
CA HIS A 169 13.91 -7.85 -0.83
C HIS A 169 13.29 -7.78 -2.22
N LEU A 170 14.13 -7.76 -3.24
CA LEU A 170 13.72 -7.76 -4.64
C LEU A 170 13.34 -9.19 -5.07
N VAL A 171 12.11 -9.35 -5.57
CA VAL A 171 11.57 -10.66 -5.99
C VAL A 171 11.58 -10.81 -7.50
N ASP A 172 11.05 -9.82 -8.21
CA ASP A 172 10.90 -9.85 -9.65
C ASP A 172 11.34 -8.55 -10.31
N ILE A 173 11.90 -8.68 -11.51
CA ILE A 173 12.31 -7.57 -12.35
C ILE A 173 11.69 -7.77 -13.74
N ARG A 174 11.05 -6.74 -14.26
CA ARG A 174 10.59 -6.71 -15.67
C ARG A 174 11.45 -5.75 -16.46
N ARG A 175 12.06 -6.25 -17.56
CA ARG A 175 12.86 -5.43 -18.48
C ARG A 175 12.86 -6.01 -19.89
N SER A 176 13.07 -5.17 -20.90
CA SER A 176 13.49 -5.65 -22.22
C SER A 176 14.90 -6.24 -22.15
N ALA A 177 15.29 -7.09 -23.11
CA ALA A 177 16.55 -7.83 -23.08
C ALA A 177 17.77 -6.97 -22.75
N ASP A 178 17.92 -5.79 -23.38
CA ASP A 178 19.03 -4.86 -23.17
C ASP A 178 18.55 -3.46 -22.75
N GLY A 179 17.29 -3.33 -22.31
CA GLY A 179 16.67 -2.07 -21.93
C GLY A 179 16.68 -1.79 -20.43
N PRO A 180 16.30 -0.56 -20.06
CA PRO A 180 16.10 -0.20 -18.65
C PRO A 180 14.97 -1.01 -18.03
N TRP A 181 15.00 -1.15 -16.72
CA TRP A 181 13.93 -1.83 -15.99
C TRP A 181 12.60 -1.13 -16.20
N ARG A 182 11.57 -1.91 -16.48
CA ARG A 182 10.18 -1.46 -16.62
C ARG A 182 9.38 -1.60 -15.35
N GLY A 183 9.80 -2.50 -14.47
CA GLY A 183 9.18 -2.71 -13.16
C GLY A 183 10.06 -3.55 -12.24
N ALA A 184 9.83 -3.39 -10.95
CA ALA A 184 10.45 -4.15 -9.87
C ALA A 184 9.41 -4.40 -8.78
N TRP A 185 9.42 -5.59 -8.17
CA TRP A 185 8.53 -6.00 -7.10
C TRP A 185 9.36 -6.36 -5.89
N LEU A 186 9.08 -5.70 -4.77
CA LEU A 186 9.85 -5.82 -3.54
C LEU A 186 8.93 -6.17 -2.38
N HIS A 187 9.46 -6.93 -1.43
CA HIS A 187 8.75 -7.25 -0.21
C HIS A 187 9.58 -7.00 1.05
N VAL A 188 8.90 -6.83 2.16
CA VAL A 188 9.43 -6.85 3.54
C VAL A 188 8.70 -7.90 4.38
N SER A 189 7.41 -8.13 4.10
CA SER A 189 6.57 -9.18 4.70
C SER A 189 6.87 -10.56 4.08
N ASP A 190 5.98 -11.51 4.21
CA ASP A 190 6.05 -12.80 3.52
C ASP A 190 5.24 -12.83 2.21
N GLN A 191 4.57 -11.73 1.85
CA GLN A 191 3.89 -11.58 0.57
C GLN A 191 4.89 -11.50 -0.58
N HIS A 192 4.44 -11.79 -1.80
CA HIS A 192 5.27 -11.65 -3.00
C HIS A 192 5.80 -10.22 -3.13
N HIS A 193 4.96 -9.22 -2.89
CA HIS A 193 5.39 -7.84 -2.80
C HIS A 193 4.48 -7.01 -1.91
N ASP A 194 5.07 -6.09 -1.20
CA ASP A 194 4.41 -5.02 -0.45
C ASP A 194 4.54 -3.68 -1.20
N LEU A 195 5.53 -3.58 -2.08
CA LEU A 195 5.80 -2.43 -2.92
C LEU A 195 6.17 -2.87 -4.34
N ALA A 196 5.52 -2.28 -5.35
CA ALA A 196 5.95 -2.38 -6.73
C ALA A 196 6.36 -1.00 -7.28
N ILE A 197 7.33 -1.01 -8.18
CA ILE A 197 7.84 0.20 -8.86
C ILE A 197 7.72 -0.03 -10.35
N LEU A 198 6.98 0.84 -11.04
CA LEU A 198 6.84 0.81 -12.49
C LEU A 198 7.47 2.04 -13.12
N ARG A 199 7.96 1.88 -14.35
CA ARG A 199 8.49 3.01 -15.11
C ARG A 199 7.38 3.96 -15.51
N GLY A 200 7.48 5.20 -15.03
CA GLY A 200 6.64 6.34 -15.40
C GLY A 200 7.32 7.30 -16.36
N GLN A 201 6.62 8.36 -16.77
CA GLN A 201 7.15 9.37 -17.67
C GLN A 201 7.93 10.47 -16.95
N SER A 202 7.45 10.97 -15.81
CA SER A 202 8.09 12.00 -14.97
C SER A 202 7.34 12.20 -13.67
N GLY A 203 8.07 12.68 -12.64
CA GLY A 203 7.50 13.06 -11.36
C GLY A 203 7.10 11.88 -10.47
N GLU A 204 6.69 12.22 -9.27
CA GLU A 204 6.08 11.28 -8.34
C GLU A 204 4.65 10.96 -8.80
N THR A 205 4.33 9.70 -8.97
CA THR A 205 2.98 9.27 -9.30
C THR A 205 2.64 7.96 -8.62
N LEU A 206 1.42 7.90 -8.08
CA LEU A 206 0.80 6.65 -7.68
C LEU A 206 0.33 5.92 -8.94
N ASP A 207 0.69 4.62 -9.07
CA ASP A 207 0.01 3.77 -10.05
C ASP A 207 -1.32 3.27 -9.48
N HIS A 208 -1.26 2.61 -8.33
CA HIS A 208 -2.44 2.16 -7.60
C HIS A 208 -2.13 1.85 -6.14
N LEU A 209 -3.18 1.85 -5.33
CA LEU A 209 -3.23 1.25 -4.00
C LEU A 209 -4.07 -0.02 -4.07
N ALA A 210 -3.54 -1.11 -3.54
CA ALA A 210 -4.22 -2.40 -3.59
C ALA A 210 -4.85 -2.77 -2.25
N TRP A 211 -5.95 -3.51 -2.33
CA TRP A 211 -6.77 -3.94 -1.20
C TRP A 211 -6.94 -5.45 -1.20
N THR A 212 -6.66 -6.08 -0.09
CA THR A 212 -6.82 -7.53 0.07
C THR A 212 -8.29 -7.92 0.15
N VAL A 213 -8.71 -8.83 -0.72
CA VAL A 213 -10.04 -9.49 -0.68
C VAL A 213 -9.89 -11.00 -0.59
N ASP A 214 -10.97 -11.72 -0.25
CA ASP A 214 -10.91 -13.14 0.12
C ASP A 214 -10.64 -14.08 -1.07
N GLY A 215 -10.94 -13.65 -2.29
CA GLY A 215 -10.83 -14.46 -3.49
C GLY A 215 -11.85 -14.10 -4.55
N ILE A 216 -12.04 -14.98 -5.53
CA ILE A 216 -12.85 -14.68 -6.72
C ILE A 216 -14.32 -14.38 -6.40
N GLU A 217 -14.93 -15.03 -5.42
CA GLU A 217 -16.32 -14.75 -5.05
C GLU A 217 -16.48 -13.38 -4.40
N HIS A 218 -15.46 -12.92 -3.64
CA HIS A 218 -15.44 -11.57 -3.11
C HIS A 218 -15.25 -10.52 -4.23
N MET A 219 -14.38 -10.79 -5.21
CA MET A 219 -14.21 -9.93 -6.39
C MET A 219 -15.49 -9.84 -7.23
N LYS A 220 -16.21 -10.94 -7.40
CA LYS A 220 -17.49 -10.96 -8.09
C LYS A 220 -18.51 -10.07 -7.38
N ARG A 221 -18.64 -10.20 -6.05
CA ARG A 221 -19.49 -9.30 -5.26
C ARG A 221 -19.06 -7.85 -5.37
N ALA A 222 -17.75 -7.59 -5.35
CA ALA A 222 -17.21 -6.24 -5.53
C ALA A 222 -17.57 -5.66 -6.91
N ALA A 223 -17.53 -6.45 -7.97
CA ALA A 223 -17.95 -6.05 -9.30
C ALA A 223 -19.43 -5.62 -9.35
N ASP A 224 -20.32 -6.35 -8.67
CA ASP A 224 -21.73 -5.97 -8.56
C ASP A 224 -21.91 -4.64 -7.81
N LEU A 225 -21.14 -4.43 -6.72
CA LEU A 225 -21.20 -3.19 -5.94
C LEU A 225 -20.65 -1.99 -6.73
N LEU A 226 -19.55 -2.16 -7.44
CA LEU A 226 -18.97 -1.12 -8.30
C LEU A 226 -19.95 -0.74 -9.43
N ALA A 227 -20.54 -1.75 -10.09
CA ALA A 227 -21.55 -1.54 -11.13
C ALA A 227 -22.76 -0.76 -10.59
N HIS A 228 -23.24 -1.12 -9.40
CA HIS A 228 -24.36 -0.43 -8.72
C HIS A 228 -24.03 1.01 -8.40
N ALA A 229 -22.77 1.28 -8.05
CA ALA A 229 -22.24 2.62 -7.80
C ALA A 229 -21.91 3.40 -9.09
N GLY A 230 -22.09 2.80 -10.28
CA GLY A 230 -21.77 3.42 -11.56
C GLY A 230 -20.27 3.49 -11.86
N ILE A 231 -19.45 2.69 -11.19
CA ILE A 231 -17.98 2.65 -11.35
C ILE A 231 -17.60 1.50 -12.27
N PRO A 232 -17.05 1.77 -13.46
CA PRO A 232 -16.64 0.73 -14.36
C PRO A 232 -15.35 0.04 -13.88
N ILE A 233 -15.27 -1.27 -14.06
CA ILE A 233 -14.01 -2.01 -13.97
C ILE A 233 -13.14 -1.60 -15.14
N GLU A 234 -11.89 -1.19 -14.86
CA GLU A 234 -10.90 -0.84 -15.87
C GLU A 234 -10.36 -2.11 -16.54
N VAL A 235 -9.94 -3.07 -15.71
CA VAL A 235 -9.42 -4.36 -16.16
C VAL A 235 -9.59 -5.42 -15.07
N GLY A 236 -9.90 -6.64 -15.50
CA GLY A 236 -10.10 -7.79 -14.60
C GLY A 236 -11.59 -8.24 -14.56
N PRO A 237 -11.93 -9.21 -13.70
CA PRO A 237 -10.98 -9.97 -12.88
C PRO A 237 -10.03 -10.82 -13.74
N GLY A 238 -8.80 -10.90 -13.32
CA GLY A 238 -7.74 -11.65 -14.00
C GLY A 238 -6.73 -12.21 -13.02
N ARG A 239 -5.70 -12.91 -13.54
CA ARG A 239 -4.58 -13.40 -12.73
C ARG A 239 -3.27 -12.86 -13.27
N HIS A 240 -2.48 -12.22 -12.43
CA HIS A 240 -1.14 -11.76 -12.78
C HIS A 240 -0.17 -12.93 -12.98
N SER A 241 0.71 -12.81 -13.97
CA SER A 241 1.85 -13.73 -14.12
C SER A 241 2.90 -13.47 -13.05
N ILE A 242 3.13 -12.20 -12.69
CA ILE A 242 4.03 -11.77 -11.64
C ILE A 242 3.20 -11.66 -10.34
N GLY A 243 3.64 -12.33 -9.28
CA GLY A 243 2.92 -12.36 -8.00
C GLY A 243 1.80 -13.38 -7.92
N GLY A 244 1.23 -13.81 -9.05
CA GLY A 244 0.20 -14.85 -9.13
C GLY A 244 -1.16 -14.48 -8.55
N ASN A 245 -1.34 -13.25 -8.08
CA ASN A 245 -2.57 -12.80 -7.46
C ASN A 245 -3.70 -12.62 -8.47
N LEU A 246 -4.92 -12.88 -8.04
CA LEU A 246 -6.11 -12.40 -8.72
C LEU A 246 -6.18 -10.89 -8.58
N PHE A 247 -6.60 -10.20 -9.64
CA PHE A 247 -6.69 -8.74 -9.64
C PHE A 247 -7.97 -8.22 -10.29
N THR A 248 -8.40 -7.04 -9.86
CA THR A 248 -9.42 -6.22 -10.52
C THR A 248 -9.08 -4.75 -10.28
N TYR A 249 -8.91 -3.98 -11.35
CA TYR A 249 -8.60 -2.56 -11.29
C TYR A 249 -9.81 -1.69 -11.60
N PHE A 250 -9.93 -0.58 -10.89
CA PHE A 250 -10.91 0.47 -11.14
C PHE A 250 -10.40 1.83 -10.68
N TRP A 251 -10.99 2.88 -11.24
CA TRP A 251 -10.73 4.25 -10.80
C TRP A 251 -11.80 4.68 -9.80
N THR A 252 -11.38 5.24 -8.67
CA THR A 252 -12.28 5.84 -7.70
C THR A 252 -12.87 7.13 -8.27
N PRO A 253 -14.04 7.60 -7.79
CA PRO A 253 -14.62 8.87 -8.23
C PRO A 253 -13.72 10.08 -8.02
N ASP A 254 -12.81 10.01 -7.04
CA ASP A 254 -11.83 11.05 -6.74
C ASP A 254 -10.58 11.01 -7.64
N GLY A 255 -10.48 10.01 -8.54
CA GLY A 255 -9.41 9.92 -9.54
C GLY A 255 -8.16 9.16 -9.10
N ASN A 256 -8.21 8.43 -8.00
CA ASN A 256 -7.17 7.47 -7.63
C ASN A 256 -7.46 6.08 -8.21
N ARG A 257 -6.45 5.31 -8.54
CA ARG A 257 -6.58 3.97 -9.09
C ARG A 257 -6.43 2.94 -8.00
N TYR A 258 -7.38 2.01 -7.90
CA TYR A 258 -7.37 0.91 -6.92
C TYR A 258 -7.29 -0.44 -7.60
N GLU A 259 -6.65 -1.38 -6.89
CA GLU A 259 -6.67 -2.81 -7.18
C GLU A 259 -7.39 -3.55 -6.05
N LEU A 260 -8.24 -4.51 -6.39
CA LEU A 260 -8.63 -5.58 -5.47
C LEU A 260 -7.71 -6.76 -5.75
N SER A 261 -7.02 -7.24 -4.73
CA SER A 261 -6.00 -8.29 -4.81
C SER A 261 -6.39 -9.48 -3.94
N ALA A 262 -6.19 -10.69 -4.46
CA ALA A 262 -6.40 -11.92 -3.70
C ALA A 262 -5.41 -13.01 -4.12
N GLU A 263 -5.19 -13.98 -3.25
CA GLU A 263 -4.35 -15.16 -3.53
C GLU A 263 -2.90 -14.79 -3.91
N MET A 264 -2.37 -13.69 -3.38
CA MET A 264 -0.98 -13.30 -3.58
C MET A 264 -0.03 -14.42 -3.17
N ALA A 265 0.95 -14.75 -4.03
CA ALA A 265 1.98 -15.72 -3.70
C ALA A 265 2.75 -15.33 -2.43
N ARG A 266 3.26 -16.32 -1.70
CA ARG A 266 4.09 -16.12 -0.52
C ARG A 266 5.55 -16.44 -0.83
N VAL A 267 6.46 -15.59 -0.35
CA VAL A 267 7.89 -15.80 -0.51
C VAL A 267 8.38 -16.77 0.55
N LEU A 268 8.81 -17.97 0.14
CA LEU A 268 9.36 -18.99 1.03
C LEU A 268 10.86 -18.87 1.23
N ASN A 269 11.58 -18.27 0.27
CA ASN A 269 13.02 -18.10 0.31
C ASN A 269 13.42 -16.68 -0.07
N ARG A 270 13.61 -15.83 0.93
CA ARG A 270 14.06 -14.44 0.77
C ARG A 270 15.45 -14.27 0.15
N ARG A 271 16.26 -15.36 0.08
CA ARG A 271 17.60 -15.35 -0.51
C ARG A 271 17.63 -15.81 -1.96
N ALA A 272 16.48 -16.16 -2.53
CA ALA A 272 16.40 -16.50 -3.95
C ALA A 272 16.79 -15.29 -4.80
N ALA A 273 17.47 -15.53 -5.91
CA ALA A 273 17.74 -14.47 -6.88
C ALA A 273 16.43 -13.99 -7.51
N PRO A 274 16.31 -12.70 -7.85
CA PRO A 274 15.13 -12.18 -8.51
C PRO A 274 14.84 -12.89 -9.83
N THR A 275 13.56 -13.11 -10.12
CA THR A 275 13.13 -13.62 -11.42
C THR A 275 13.17 -12.49 -12.46
N MET A 276 13.68 -12.78 -13.65
CA MET A 276 13.75 -11.83 -14.75
C MET A 276 12.63 -12.09 -15.76
N TRP A 277 11.78 -11.10 -15.97
CA TRP A 277 10.67 -11.13 -16.92
C TRP A 277 10.99 -10.28 -18.16
N GLY A 278 10.67 -10.81 -19.36
CA GLY A 278 10.79 -10.08 -20.62
C GLY A 278 9.62 -9.11 -20.86
N ASP A 279 9.48 -8.66 -22.13
CA ASP A 279 8.45 -7.71 -22.55
C ASP A 279 7.03 -8.28 -22.70
N ALA A 280 6.83 -9.58 -22.50
CA ALA A 280 5.48 -10.15 -22.55
C ALA A 280 4.57 -9.45 -21.52
N PRO A 281 3.31 -9.16 -21.87
CA PRO A 281 2.36 -8.65 -20.89
C PRO A 281 2.22 -9.67 -19.75
N GLY A 282 2.34 -9.16 -18.52
CA GLY A 282 2.22 -9.95 -17.30
C GLY A 282 0.77 -10.27 -16.96
#